data_aa51c17b6539f9840bc2091fe2ca6a88
#
_entry.id   aa51c17b6539f9840bc2091fe2ca6a88
#
_cell.length_a   1.000
_cell.length_b   1.000
_cell.length_c   1.000
_cell.angle_alpha   90.00
_cell.angle_beta   90.00
_cell.angle_gamma   90.00
#
_symmetry.space_group_name_H-M   'P 1'
#
loop_
_entity.id
_entity.type
_entity.pdbx_description
1 polymer ?
#
loop_
_entity_poly.entity_id
_entity_poly.type
_entity_poly.pdbx_seq_one_letter_code
_entity_poly.pdbx_strand_id
1 'polypeptide(L)' 'MQLPYLSDRKSYDDATELMTIFGADAGYEAAARADRSLDLGNHIHFCHWRQIERLIVLLADDQPVGTIH' A
#
# COMPACT_ATOMS: atom_id res chain seq x y z
N MET A 1 18.48 -10.28 -13.34
CA MET A 1 18.44 -9.68 -12.07
C MET A 1 17.11 -9.06 -11.75
N GLN A 2 16.66 -9.33 -10.57
CA GLN A 2 15.36 -8.93 -10.21
C GLN A 2 15.40 -7.77 -9.27
N LEU A 3 14.68 -6.74 -9.54
CA LEU A 3 14.57 -5.63 -8.62
C LEU A 3 13.54 -5.96 -7.56
N PRO A 4 13.78 -5.58 -6.32
CA PRO A 4 12.86 -5.96 -5.26
C PRO A 4 11.43 -5.50 -5.53
N TYR A 5 11.25 -4.28 -6.01
CA TYR A 5 9.89 -3.82 -6.22
C TYR A 5 9.23 -4.52 -7.39
N LEU A 6 9.99 -5.09 -8.30
CA LEU A 6 9.40 -5.85 -9.39
C LEU A 6 8.93 -7.21 -8.92
N SER A 7 9.65 -7.80 -7.98
CA SER A 7 9.22 -9.09 -7.46
C SER A 7 7.99 -8.93 -6.58
N ASP A 8 7.65 -7.68 -6.23
CA ASP A 8 6.50 -7.41 -5.42
C ASP A 8 5.39 -6.81 -6.23
N ARG A 9 5.24 -7.24 -7.43
CA ARG A 9 4.22 -6.69 -8.30
C ARG A 9 2.83 -6.80 -7.71
N LYS A 10 2.58 -7.89 -6.97
CA LYS A 10 1.29 -8.06 -6.37
C LYS A 10 1.02 -6.96 -5.34
N SER A 11 2.04 -6.57 -4.59
CA SER A 11 1.88 -5.47 -3.64
C SER A 11 1.56 -4.17 -4.37
N TYR A 12 2.21 -3.93 -5.48
CA TYR A 12 1.95 -2.74 -6.26
C TYR A 12 0.51 -2.75 -6.79
N ASP A 13 0.07 -3.89 -7.32
CA ASP A 13 -1.29 -4.02 -7.84
C ASP A 13 -2.31 -3.79 -6.73
N ASP A 14 -2.06 -4.36 -5.56
CA ASP A 14 -2.95 -4.19 -4.42
C ASP A 14 -2.99 -2.73 -3.99
N ALA A 15 -1.84 -2.06 -3.99
CA ALA A 15 -1.79 -0.66 -3.60
C ALA A 15 -2.60 0.21 -4.57
N THR A 16 -2.44 -0.02 -5.87
CA THR A 16 -3.17 0.77 -6.85
C THR A 16 -4.66 0.48 -6.78
N GLU A 17 -5.02 -0.75 -6.50
CA GLU A 17 -6.42 -1.10 -6.35
C GLU A 17 -7.05 -0.37 -5.17
N LEU A 18 -6.35 -0.35 -4.05
CA LEU A 18 -6.86 0.37 -2.89
C LEU A 18 -6.99 1.86 -3.18
N MET A 19 -6.03 2.41 -3.89
CA MET A 19 -6.10 3.82 -4.24
C MET A 19 -7.28 4.11 -5.15
N THR A 20 -7.60 3.18 -6.03
CA THR A 20 -8.74 3.33 -6.92
C THR A 20 -10.05 3.27 -6.16
N ILE A 21 -10.14 2.35 -5.21
CA ILE A 21 -11.38 2.13 -4.47
C ILE A 21 -11.57 3.15 -3.36
N PHE A 22 -10.52 3.41 -2.59
CA PHE A 22 -10.64 4.23 -1.39
C PHE A 22 -10.10 5.65 -1.55
N GLY A 23 -9.42 5.92 -2.64
CA GLY A 23 -8.88 7.26 -2.87
C GLY A 23 -7.95 7.68 -1.74
N ALA A 24 -8.25 8.82 -1.14
CA ALA A 24 -7.39 9.38 -0.10
C ALA A 24 -7.33 8.50 1.14
N ASP A 25 -8.28 7.60 1.31
CA ASP A 25 -8.30 6.74 2.48
C ASP A 25 -7.55 5.43 2.29
N ALA A 26 -6.92 5.24 1.13
CA ALA A 26 -6.25 3.98 0.84
C ALA A 26 -5.19 3.64 1.88
N GLY A 27 -4.44 4.63 2.33
CA GLY A 27 -3.42 4.40 3.35
C GLY A 27 -4.02 3.91 4.65
N TYR A 28 -5.14 4.48 5.04
CA TYR A 28 -5.83 4.05 6.26
C TYR A 28 -6.35 2.63 6.12
N GLU A 29 -6.86 2.31 4.95
CA GLU A 29 -7.38 0.96 4.73
C GLU A 29 -6.25 -0.06 4.81
N ALA A 30 -5.10 0.23 4.22
CA ALA A 30 -3.97 -0.68 4.28
C ALA A 30 -3.49 -0.85 5.72
N ALA A 31 -3.44 0.26 6.46
CA ALA A 31 -3.01 0.19 7.86
C ALA A 31 -3.99 -0.64 8.70
N ALA A 32 -5.28 -0.48 8.44
CA ALA A 32 -6.28 -1.25 9.17
C ALA A 32 -6.15 -2.74 8.90
N ARG A 33 -5.86 -3.09 7.65
CA ARG A 33 -5.66 -4.50 7.30
C ARG A 33 -4.40 -5.05 7.94
N ALA A 34 -3.36 -4.23 8.03
CA ALA A 34 -2.13 -4.65 8.70
C ALA A 34 -2.41 -4.92 10.17
N ASP A 35 -3.12 -4.01 10.82
CA ASP A 35 -3.44 -4.19 12.23
C ASP A 35 -4.26 -5.44 12.46
N ARG A 36 -5.23 -5.69 11.61
CA ARG A 36 -6.04 -6.89 11.74
C ARG A 36 -5.20 -8.15 11.58
N SER A 37 -4.29 -8.14 10.62
CA SER A 37 -3.42 -9.29 10.42
C SER A 37 -2.54 -9.53 11.64
N LEU A 38 -2.04 -8.46 12.23
CA LEU A 38 -1.22 -8.57 13.42
C LEU A 38 -2.03 -9.14 14.58
N ASP A 39 -3.26 -8.69 14.75
CA ASP A 39 -4.13 -9.20 15.80
C ASP A 39 -4.39 -10.69 15.63
N LEU A 40 -4.47 -11.15 14.40
CA LEU A 40 -4.71 -12.56 14.12
C LEU A 40 -3.43 -13.38 14.15
N GLY A 41 -2.30 -12.74 14.43
CA GLY A 41 -1.03 -13.42 14.47
C GLY A 41 -0.47 -13.77 13.10
N ASN A 42 -0.99 -13.16 12.05
CA ASN A 42 -0.55 -13.45 10.71
C ASN A 42 0.52 -12.46 10.29
N HIS A 43 1.76 -12.77 10.64
CA HIS A 43 2.86 -11.84 10.40
C HIS A 43 3.19 -11.66 8.93
N ILE A 44 2.93 -12.68 8.13
CA ILE A 44 3.19 -12.58 6.70
C ILE A 44 2.25 -11.55 6.07
N HIS A 45 0.97 -11.63 6.41
CA HIS A 45 0.00 -10.67 5.88
C HIS A 45 0.21 -9.29 6.49
N PHE A 46 0.63 -9.24 7.74
CA PHE A 46 0.94 -7.97 8.36
C PHE A 46 2.04 -7.25 7.58
N CYS A 47 3.13 -7.95 7.27
CA CYS A 47 4.22 -7.36 6.52
C CYS A 47 3.79 -6.95 5.12
N HIS A 48 2.95 -7.75 4.50
CA HIS A 48 2.43 -7.47 3.17
C HIS A 48 1.63 -6.15 3.18
N TRP A 49 0.73 -6.00 4.14
CA TRP A 49 -0.08 -4.78 4.20
C TRP A 49 0.73 -3.55 4.59
N ARG A 50 1.75 -3.73 5.42
CA ARG A 50 2.64 -2.61 5.75
C ARG A 50 3.41 -2.17 4.50
N GLN A 51 3.79 -3.10 3.67
CA GLN A 51 4.47 -2.76 2.44
C GLN A 51 3.53 -2.05 1.47
N ILE A 52 2.29 -2.50 1.41
CA ILE A 52 1.29 -1.83 0.58
C ILE A 52 1.05 -0.41 1.07
N GLU A 53 0.97 -0.24 2.37
CA GLU A 53 0.80 1.09 2.95
C GLU A 53 1.94 2.01 2.53
N ARG A 54 3.16 1.50 2.57
CA ARG A 54 4.32 2.28 2.19
C ARG A 54 4.29 2.64 0.70
N LEU A 55 3.86 1.70 -0.13
CA LEU A 55 3.73 1.96 -1.57
C LEU A 55 2.69 3.04 -1.83
N ILE A 56 1.59 3.00 -1.11
CA ILE A 56 0.55 4.00 -1.28
C ILE A 56 1.09 5.39 -0.97
N VAL A 57 1.87 5.50 0.10
CA VAL A 57 2.47 6.78 0.46
C VAL A 57 3.40 7.27 -0.66
N LEU A 58 4.22 6.37 -1.18
CA LEU A 58 5.15 6.73 -2.23
C LEU A 58 4.42 7.15 -3.51
N LEU A 59 3.39 6.41 -3.88
CA LEU A 59 2.65 6.71 -5.09
C LEU A 59 1.89 8.02 -4.97
N ALA A 60 1.33 8.27 -3.80
CA ALA A 60 0.62 9.52 -3.58
C ALA A 60 1.55 10.71 -3.61
N ASP A 61 2.75 10.53 -3.04
CA ASP A 61 3.73 11.57 -2.98
C ASP A 61 4.28 11.92 -4.35
N ASP A 62 4.27 10.93 -5.23
CA ASP A 62 4.80 11.09 -6.56
C ASP A 62 3.82 11.79 -7.48
N GLN A 63 2.60 12.01 -7.05
CA GLN A 63 1.63 12.67 -7.85
C GLN A 63 1.94 14.14 -7.91
N PRO A 64 1.86 14.71 -9.06
CA PRO A 64 2.15 16.14 -9.16
C PRO A 64 0.99 16.81 -8.55
N VAL A 65 1.01 17.07 -7.53
CA VAL A 65 0.06 17.66 -6.83
C VAL A 65 -0.35 18.86 -7.24
N GLY A 66 -0.15 18.92 -7.70
CA GLY A 66 -0.46 19.89 -7.91
C GLY A 66 -1.41 20.51 -7.64
N THR A 67 -1.28 20.37 -7.59
CA THR A 67 -1.76 20.76 -7.46
C THR A 67 -2.05 21.66 -7.13
N ILE A 68 -2.08 22.11 -7.10
CA ILE A 68 -2.24 22.83 -6.73
C ILE A 68 -2.68 23.57 -6.90
N HIS A 69 -3.02 23.86 -6.98
CA HIS A 69 -3.40 24.49 -7.09
C HIS A 69 -3.71 24.87 -6.89
#